data_d67cbdd77710d4b2defd1ef8d46703b2
#
_entry.id   d67cbdd77710d4b2defd1ef8d46703b2
#
_cell.length_a   1.000
_cell.length_b   1.000
_cell.length_c   1.000
_cell.angle_alpha   90.00
_cell.angle_beta   90.00
_cell.angle_gamma   90.00
#
_symmetry.space_group_name_H-M   'P 1'
#
loop_
_entity.id
_entity.type
_entity.pdbx_description
1 polymer ?
#
loop_
_entity_poly.entity_id
_entity_poly.type
_entity_poly.pdbx_seq_one_letter_code
_entity_poly.pdbx_strand_id
1 'polypeptide(L)'
;MALRDFAVLSERVTLAPTPVVCEMVPMDLTAQLRATIRDVQDFPKPGIVFKDITPVLADGRLFRSVIDRFAEGIVGLGVTKVVGIDARGFIFAGAVASQLGIGFIPIRKKGKLPWTTCSAAYSLEYGESVVEMHVDAVVKGEKVVLIDDVLATGGTAAAAIKLLGQCGAEVVLAEFLMELGFLGGRENVPNTPVASLVIY
;
A
#
# COMPACT_ATOMS: atom_id res chain seq x y z
N MET A 1 29.34 1.94 51.89
CA MET A 1 28.19 1.28 51.22
C MET A 1 28.49 1.24 49.74
N ALA A 2 28.82 0.06 49.22
CA ALA A 2 29.55 -0.14 47.98
C ALA A 2 28.64 -0.04 46.75
N LEU A 3 29.04 0.79 45.79
CA LEU A 3 28.53 0.79 44.40
C LEU A 3 29.14 -0.41 43.67
N ARG A 4 28.33 -1.32 43.19
CA ARG A 4 28.73 -2.47 42.39
C ARG A 4 28.79 -2.09 40.93
N ASP A 5 29.95 -2.33 40.34
CA ASP A 5 30.25 -2.19 38.92
C ASP A 5 29.36 -3.08 38.07
N PHE A 6 28.64 -2.48 37.12
CA PHE A 6 28.03 -3.19 35.98
C PHE A 6 29.05 -3.20 34.84
N ALA A 7 29.79 -4.30 34.71
CA ALA A 7 30.59 -4.58 33.52
C ALA A 7 29.66 -4.98 32.38
N VAL A 8 29.54 -4.12 31.37
CA VAL A 8 28.87 -4.44 30.11
C VAL A 8 29.82 -5.29 29.27
N LEU A 9 29.52 -6.58 29.16
CA LEU A 9 30.16 -7.48 28.20
C LEU A 9 29.66 -7.12 26.77
N SER A 10 30.52 -6.42 26.02
CA SER A 10 30.32 -6.22 24.58
C SER A 10 30.83 -7.47 23.84
N GLU A 11 29.95 -8.45 23.63
CA GLU A 11 30.24 -9.51 22.67
C GLU A 11 30.17 -8.94 21.24
N ARG A 12 31.33 -8.89 20.58
CA ARG A 12 31.39 -8.61 19.14
C ARG A 12 30.86 -9.81 18.38
N VAL A 13 29.64 -9.66 17.87
CA VAL A 13 29.07 -10.62 16.89
C VAL A 13 29.90 -10.50 15.61
N THR A 14 30.79 -11.46 15.39
CA THR A 14 31.54 -11.59 14.13
C THR A 14 30.57 -12.17 13.08
N LEU A 15 30.06 -11.33 12.21
CA LEU A 15 29.27 -11.79 11.05
C LEU A 15 30.19 -12.56 10.11
N ALA A 16 29.82 -13.81 9.81
CA ALA A 16 30.49 -14.62 8.80
C ALA A 16 30.42 -13.96 7.42
N PRO A 17 31.42 -14.12 6.54
CA PRO A 17 31.39 -13.53 5.20
C PRO A 17 30.20 -14.04 4.41
N THR A 18 29.44 -13.11 3.85
CA THR A 18 28.28 -13.39 3.00
C THR A 18 28.73 -14.20 1.78
N PRO A 19 28.09 -15.31 1.43
CA PRO A 19 28.43 -16.06 0.23
C PRO A 19 28.21 -15.19 -1.01
N VAL A 20 29.17 -15.27 -1.96
CA VAL A 20 29.09 -14.63 -3.27
C VAL A 20 27.84 -15.17 -3.97
N VAL A 21 26.80 -14.35 -4.07
CA VAL A 21 25.59 -14.67 -4.82
C VAL A 21 25.93 -14.49 -6.30
N CYS A 22 25.81 -15.57 -7.06
CA CYS A 22 25.84 -15.56 -8.53
C CYS A 22 24.92 -14.45 -9.05
N GLU A 23 25.45 -13.54 -9.86
CA GLU A 23 24.69 -12.48 -10.52
C GLU A 23 23.65 -13.12 -11.45
N MET A 24 22.46 -13.37 -10.93
CA MET A 24 21.29 -13.62 -11.78
C MET A 24 20.93 -12.29 -12.45
N VAL A 25 20.81 -12.29 -13.78
CA VAL A 25 20.23 -11.18 -14.55
C VAL A 25 18.92 -10.79 -13.86
N PRO A 26 18.74 -9.53 -13.41
CA PRO A 26 17.54 -9.16 -12.67
C PRO A 26 16.34 -9.35 -13.60
N MET A 27 15.46 -10.30 -13.26
CA MET A 27 14.14 -10.38 -13.89
C MET A 27 13.43 -9.06 -13.61
N ASP A 28 12.76 -8.51 -14.62
CA ASP A 28 11.89 -7.35 -14.46
C ASP A 28 10.92 -7.58 -13.28
N LEU A 29 10.74 -6.55 -12.45
CA LEU A 29 9.89 -6.62 -11.24
C LEU A 29 8.48 -7.13 -11.58
N THR A 30 7.91 -6.68 -12.70
CA THR A 30 6.60 -7.12 -13.18
C THR A 30 6.56 -8.63 -13.43
N ALA A 31 7.61 -9.19 -14.04
CA ALA A 31 7.72 -10.63 -14.29
C ALA A 31 7.84 -11.43 -12.98
N GLN A 32 8.63 -10.92 -12.01
CA GLN A 32 8.74 -11.53 -10.68
C GLN A 32 7.41 -11.53 -9.93
N LEU A 33 6.69 -10.40 -9.95
CA LEU A 33 5.37 -10.29 -9.32
C LEU A 33 4.37 -11.27 -9.94
N ARG A 34 4.32 -11.36 -11.29
CA ARG A 34 3.44 -12.32 -11.98
C ARG A 34 3.72 -13.76 -11.59
N ALA A 35 4.99 -14.13 -11.43
CA ALA A 35 5.40 -15.48 -11.05
C ALA A 35 5.13 -15.80 -9.57
N THR A 36 5.09 -14.78 -8.70
CA THR A 36 5.00 -14.94 -7.25
C THR A 36 3.57 -14.79 -6.72
N ILE A 37 2.76 -13.89 -7.33
CA ILE A 37 1.34 -13.74 -6.96
C ILE A 37 0.61 -15.03 -7.29
N ARG A 38 -0.05 -15.61 -6.29
CA ARG A 38 -0.68 -16.93 -6.38
C ARG A 38 -2.12 -16.83 -6.83
N ASP A 39 -2.52 -17.68 -7.77
CA ASP A 39 -3.90 -17.84 -8.18
C ASP A 39 -4.60 -18.86 -7.26
N VAL A 40 -5.66 -18.42 -6.59
CA VAL A 40 -6.52 -19.27 -5.77
C VAL A 40 -7.87 -19.38 -6.47
N GLN A 41 -8.15 -20.57 -6.98
CA GLN A 41 -9.41 -20.84 -7.69
C GLN A 41 -10.58 -20.87 -6.72
N ASP A 42 -11.74 -20.41 -7.20
CA ASP A 42 -13.03 -20.50 -6.48
C ASP A 42 -13.04 -19.81 -5.12
N PHE A 43 -12.30 -18.71 -4.93
CA PHE A 43 -12.27 -17.92 -3.70
C PHE A 43 -12.68 -16.45 -3.98
N PRO A 44 -13.55 -15.84 -3.13
CA PRO A 44 -14.33 -16.40 -2.02
C PRO A 44 -15.58 -17.17 -2.47
N LYS A 45 -15.84 -17.24 -3.79
CA LYS A 45 -16.99 -17.91 -4.40
C LYS A 45 -16.55 -18.68 -5.63
N PRO A 46 -17.27 -19.77 -6.02
CA PRO A 46 -17.03 -20.47 -7.28
C PRO A 46 -16.97 -19.52 -8.48
N GLY A 47 -16.03 -19.78 -9.37
CA GLY A 47 -15.81 -18.97 -10.60
C GLY A 47 -14.93 -17.73 -10.42
N ILE A 48 -14.50 -17.40 -9.21
CA ILE A 48 -13.58 -16.29 -8.94
C ILE A 48 -12.15 -16.83 -8.78
N VAL A 49 -11.21 -16.23 -9.52
CA VAL A 49 -9.78 -16.46 -9.32
C VAL A 49 -9.21 -15.33 -8.48
N PHE A 50 -8.94 -15.61 -7.22
CA PHE A 50 -8.37 -14.63 -6.29
C PHE A 50 -6.86 -14.56 -6.44
N LYS A 51 -6.32 -13.35 -6.51
CA LYS A 51 -4.89 -13.08 -6.57
C LYS A 51 -4.34 -12.90 -5.16
N ASP A 52 -3.66 -13.92 -4.64
CA ASP A 52 -3.07 -13.91 -3.30
C ASP A 52 -1.64 -13.32 -3.35
N ILE A 53 -1.47 -12.21 -2.66
CA ILE A 53 -0.19 -11.48 -2.56
C ILE A 53 0.68 -11.93 -1.39
N THR A 54 0.22 -12.85 -0.55
CA THR A 54 0.98 -13.28 0.64
C THR A 54 2.36 -13.83 0.32
N PRO A 55 2.59 -14.55 -0.82
CA PRO A 55 3.95 -14.94 -1.21
C PRO A 55 4.88 -13.75 -1.51
N VAL A 56 4.34 -12.64 -2.06
CA VAL A 56 5.11 -11.41 -2.28
C VAL A 56 5.52 -10.79 -0.95
N LEU A 57 4.61 -10.76 0.02
CA LEU A 57 4.88 -10.23 1.36
C LEU A 57 5.88 -11.09 2.14
N ALA A 58 5.89 -12.41 1.89
CA ALA A 58 6.79 -13.35 2.55
C ALA A 58 8.22 -13.32 1.99
N ASP A 59 8.41 -12.86 0.75
CA ASP A 59 9.73 -12.63 0.16
C ASP A 59 10.21 -11.21 0.48
N GLY A 60 11.09 -11.08 1.48
CA GLY A 60 11.57 -9.78 1.93
C GLY A 60 12.33 -8.99 0.86
N ARG A 61 12.97 -9.65 -0.13
CA ARG A 61 13.65 -8.97 -1.25
C ARG A 61 12.65 -8.42 -2.24
N LEU A 62 11.67 -9.25 -2.64
CA LEU A 62 10.63 -8.85 -3.57
C LEU A 62 9.74 -7.75 -2.95
N PHE A 63 9.37 -7.90 -1.68
CA PHE A 63 8.63 -6.88 -0.94
C PHE A 63 9.39 -5.55 -0.92
N ARG A 64 10.71 -5.57 -0.63
CA ARG A 64 11.54 -4.37 -0.67
C ARG A 64 11.55 -3.72 -2.05
N SER A 65 11.69 -4.51 -3.13
CA SER A 65 11.65 -4.00 -4.50
C SER A 65 10.32 -3.32 -4.86
N VAL A 66 9.20 -3.86 -4.33
CA VAL A 66 7.87 -3.22 -4.46
C VAL A 66 7.83 -1.87 -3.76
N ILE A 67 8.31 -1.81 -2.52
CA ILE A 67 8.34 -0.56 -1.75
C ILE A 67 9.23 0.49 -2.43
N ASP A 68 10.42 0.09 -2.89
CA ASP A 68 11.33 0.98 -3.63
C ASP A 68 10.66 1.54 -4.88
N ARG A 69 9.95 0.69 -5.64
CA ARG A 69 9.27 1.10 -6.87
C ARG A 69 8.11 2.08 -6.62
N PHE A 70 7.31 1.86 -5.57
CA PHE A 70 6.28 2.83 -5.16
C PHE A 70 6.92 4.14 -4.71
N ALA A 71 7.97 4.09 -3.91
CA ALA A 71 8.67 5.29 -3.44
C ALA A 71 9.23 6.12 -4.62
N GLU A 72 9.80 5.46 -5.63
CA GLU A 72 10.30 6.12 -6.86
C GLU A 72 9.19 6.89 -7.60
N GLY A 73 7.98 6.33 -7.69
CA GLY A 73 6.82 6.96 -8.33
C GLY A 73 6.37 8.26 -7.65
N ILE A 74 6.69 8.42 -6.37
CA ILE A 74 6.25 9.54 -5.53
C ILE A 74 7.26 10.70 -5.51
N VAL A 75 8.54 10.40 -5.72
CA VAL A 75 9.62 11.40 -5.66
C VAL A 75 9.34 12.55 -6.62
N GLY A 76 9.43 13.79 -6.12
CA GLY A 76 9.24 15.01 -6.92
C GLY A 76 7.79 15.48 -7.07
N LEU A 77 6.79 14.72 -6.58
CA LEU A 77 5.37 15.12 -6.65
C LEU A 77 4.96 16.12 -5.55
N GLY A 78 5.84 16.40 -4.57
CA GLY A 78 5.53 17.27 -3.44
C GLY A 78 4.55 16.65 -2.43
N VAL A 79 4.49 15.32 -2.38
CA VAL A 79 3.63 14.54 -1.45
C VAL A 79 4.18 14.64 -0.05
N THR A 80 3.29 14.87 0.92
CA THR A 80 3.64 14.97 2.35
C THR A 80 3.13 13.79 3.17
N LYS A 81 2.18 13.02 2.63
CA LYS A 81 1.63 11.84 3.31
C LYS A 81 1.24 10.76 2.30
N VAL A 82 1.39 9.51 2.72
CA VAL A 82 0.91 8.32 2.02
C VAL A 82 -0.39 7.86 2.65
N VAL A 83 -1.40 7.59 1.85
CA VAL A 83 -2.70 7.08 2.27
C VAL A 83 -2.78 5.60 1.94
N GLY A 84 -3.17 4.78 2.91
CA GLY A 84 -3.41 3.36 2.70
C GLY A 84 -4.84 2.96 3.02
N ILE A 85 -5.38 1.97 2.31
CA ILE A 85 -6.71 1.42 2.57
C ILE A 85 -6.61 0.13 3.38
N ASP A 86 -7.45 0.00 4.42
CA ASP A 86 -7.55 -1.21 5.28
C ASP A 86 -8.02 -2.43 4.44
N ALA A 87 -7.30 -3.55 4.45
CA ALA A 87 -6.21 -3.87 5.35
C ALA A 87 -4.85 -3.98 4.63
N ARG A 88 -4.81 -4.51 3.38
CA ARG A 88 -3.55 -4.87 2.71
C ARG A 88 -2.80 -3.64 2.19
N GLY A 89 -3.53 -2.58 1.82
CA GLY A 89 -2.92 -1.30 1.46
C GLY A 89 -2.05 -0.71 2.56
N PHE A 90 -2.38 -0.94 3.83
CA PHE A 90 -1.59 -0.47 4.98
C PHE A 90 -0.17 -1.00 4.99
N ILE A 91 0.04 -2.23 4.52
CA ILE A 91 1.35 -2.90 4.52
C ILE A 91 2.31 -2.12 3.61
N PHE A 92 1.86 -1.78 2.42
CA PHE A 92 2.67 -1.05 1.44
C PHE A 92 2.77 0.44 1.79
N ALA A 93 1.63 1.08 2.05
CA ALA A 93 1.57 2.51 2.33
C ALA A 93 2.38 2.90 3.59
N GLY A 94 2.31 2.10 4.66
CA GLY A 94 3.10 2.33 5.87
C GLY A 94 4.60 2.16 5.63
N ALA A 95 5.01 1.16 4.85
CA ALA A 95 6.40 0.92 4.52
C ALA A 95 6.98 2.05 3.64
N VAL A 96 6.21 2.50 2.62
CA VAL A 96 6.60 3.62 1.75
C VAL A 96 6.70 4.93 2.53
N ALA A 97 5.71 5.24 3.37
CA ALA A 97 5.73 6.43 4.22
C ALA A 97 6.96 6.46 5.12
N SER A 98 7.28 5.33 5.77
CA SER A 98 8.48 5.17 6.60
C SER A 98 9.78 5.36 5.79
N GLN A 99 9.86 4.78 4.59
CA GLN A 99 11.05 4.90 3.74
C GLN A 99 11.28 6.34 3.28
N LEU A 100 10.21 7.07 2.93
CA LEU A 100 10.27 8.47 2.48
C LEU A 100 10.35 9.48 3.63
N GLY A 101 10.16 9.05 4.88
CA GLY A 101 10.14 9.94 6.06
C GLY A 101 8.95 10.91 6.07
N ILE A 102 7.81 10.51 5.48
CA ILE A 102 6.56 11.30 5.41
C ILE A 102 5.43 10.64 6.20
N GLY A 103 4.30 11.35 6.38
CA GLY A 103 3.17 10.86 7.17
C GLY A 103 2.43 9.70 6.51
N PHE A 104 1.73 8.88 7.33
CA PHE A 104 0.81 7.83 6.89
C PHE A 104 -0.61 8.12 7.36
N ILE A 105 -1.59 7.96 6.46
CA ILE A 105 -3.02 8.13 6.73
C ILE A 105 -3.75 6.81 6.53
N PRO A 106 -4.39 6.25 7.57
CA PRO A 106 -5.23 5.09 7.44
C PRO A 106 -6.64 5.47 6.95
N ILE A 107 -7.10 4.90 5.84
CA ILE A 107 -8.52 4.87 5.45
C ILE A 107 -9.08 3.49 5.82
N ARG A 108 -10.18 3.48 6.59
CA ARG A 108 -10.75 2.25 7.15
C ARG A 108 -12.24 2.15 6.90
N LYS A 109 -12.79 0.95 7.00
CA LYS A 109 -14.25 0.74 7.03
C LYS A 109 -14.86 1.41 8.25
N LYS A 110 -16.09 1.89 8.12
CA LYS A 110 -16.84 2.59 9.16
C LYS A 110 -16.78 1.89 10.53
N GLY A 111 -16.55 2.69 11.57
CA GLY A 111 -16.48 2.23 12.96
C GLY A 111 -15.17 1.58 13.37
N LYS A 112 -14.10 1.68 12.54
CA LYS A 112 -12.77 1.14 12.86
C LYS A 112 -11.78 2.20 13.37
N LEU A 113 -12.14 3.47 13.30
CA LEU A 113 -11.31 4.58 13.80
C LEU A 113 -11.87 5.11 15.11
N PRO A 114 -11.01 5.41 16.12
CA PRO A 114 -11.45 5.68 17.49
C PRO A 114 -11.84 7.13 17.76
N TRP A 115 -11.58 8.06 16.84
CA TRP A 115 -11.82 9.48 17.03
C TRP A 115 -12.80 10.05 16.00
N THR A 116 -12.95 11.38 15.90
CA THR A 116 -13.85 12.03 14.95
C THR A 116 -13.41 11.76 13.52
N THR A 117 -14.34 11.29 12.69
CA THR A 117 -14.08 10.89 11.30
C THR A 117 -14.91 11.70 10.32
N CYS A 118 -14.38 11.89 9.11
CA CYS A 118 -15.13 12.14 7.90
C CYS A 118 -15.31 10.81 7.14
N SER A 119 -16.39 10.68 6.36
CA SER A 119 -16.74 9.42 5.69
C SER A 119 -17.24 9.63 4.27
N ALA A 120 -17.02 8.62 3.42
CA ALA A 120 -17.59 8.53 2.07
C ALA A 120 -18.20 7.15 1.86
N ALA A 121 -19.44 7.13 1.33
CA ALA A 121 -20.11 5.91 0.92
C ALA A 121 -19.79 5.59 -0.55
N TYR A 122 -19.76 4.29 -0.86
CA TYR A 122 -19.64 3.78 -2.22
C TYR A 122 -20.44 2.50 -2.39
N SER A 123 -20.98 2.31 -3.61
CA SER A 123 -21.77 1.14 -3.94
C SER A 123 -20.87 -0.06 -4.22
N LEU A 124 -21.28 -1.21 -3.73
CA LEU A 124 -20.76 -2.53 -4.08
C LEU A 124 -21.79 -3.25 -4.93
N GLU A 125 -21.42 -4.35 -5.59
CA GLU A 125 -22.38 -5.22 -6.30
C GLU A 125 -23.54 -5.68 -5.40
N TYR A 126 -23.27 -5.79 -4.08
CA TYR A 126 -24.25 -6.24 -3.08
C TYR A 126 -24.23 -5.31 -1.86
N GLY A 127 -24.77 -4.06 -2.03
CA GLY A 127 -24.96 -3.11 -0.93
C GLY A 127 -24.03 -1.89 -0.98
N GLU A 128 -24.03 -1.13 0.11
CA GLU A 128 -23.15 0.04 0.30
C GLU A 128 -22.03 -0.28 1.29
N SER A 129 -20.87 0.28 1.03
CA SER A 129 -19.77 0.29 1.99
C SER A 129 -19.37 1.74 2.28
N VAL A 130 -18.86 1.98 3.49
CA VAL A 130 -18.43 3.32 3.91
C VAL A 130 -16.98 3.24 4.38
N VAL A 131 -16.17 4.16 3.87
CA VAL A 131 -14.80 4.38 4.34
C VAL A 131 -14.71 5.65 5.16
N GLU A 132 -13.81 5.65 6.12
CA GLU A 132 -13.60 6.74 7.07
C GLU A 132 -12.12 7.09 7.18
N MET A 133 -11.88 8.36 7.47
CA MET A 133 -10.59 8.95 7.81
C MET A 133 -10.77 9.92 8.97
N HIS A 134 -9.76 10.13 9.81
CA HIS A 134 -9.82 11.17 10.83
C HIS A 134 -9.90 12.57 10.21
N VAL A 135 -10.68 13.47 10.80
CA VAL A 135 -10.92 14.83 10.25
C VAL A 135 -9.65 15.68 10.21
N ASP A 136 -8.67 15.38 11.04
CA ASP A 136 -7.39 16.09 11.15
C ASP A 136 -6.24 15.39 10.39
N ALA A 137 -6.56 14.32 9.62
CA ALA A 137 -5.56 13.56 8.90
C ALA A 137 -4.88 14.37 7.78
N VAL A 138 -5.59 15.35 7.20
CA VAL A 138 -5.08 16.20 6.12
C VAL A 138 -5.37 17.68 6.39
N VAL A 139 -4.58 18.55 5.79
CA VAL A 139 -4.86 19.98 5.72
C VAL A 139 -5.26 20.37 4.29
N LYS A 140 -5.97 21.49 4.16
CA LYS A 140 -6.46 21.96 2.85
C LYS A 140 -5.30 22.24 1.88
N GLY A 141 -5.38 21.65 0.70
CA GLY A 141 -4.35 21.77 -0.35
C GLY A 141 -3.17 20.82 -0.17
N GLU A 142 -3.20 19.94 0.82
CA GLU A 142 -2.13 18.95 1.03
C GLU A 142 -2.13 17.90 -0.07
N LYS A 143 -0.95 17.64 -0.63
CA LYS A 143 -0.75 16.63 -1.66
C LYS A 143 -0.46 15.27 -1.02
N VAL A 144 -1.23 14.28 -1.43
CA VAL A 144 -1.13 12.91 -0.92
C VAL A 144 -1.08 11.91 -2.08
N VAL A 145 -0.52 10.73 -1.82
CA VAL A 145 -0.59 9.56 -2.70
C VAL A 145 -1.45 8.49 -2.05
N LEU A 146 -2.28 7.82 -2.84
CA LEU A 146 -3.04 6.64 -2.41
C LEU A 146 -2.30 5.38 -2.81
N ILE A 147 -2.12 4.43 -1.89
CA ILE A 147 -1.52 3.13 -2.17
C ILE A 147 -2.45 2.01 -1.68
N ASP A 148 -2.71 1.03 -2.56
CA ASP A 148 -3.42 -0.19 -2.19
C ASP A 148 -2.82 -1.42 -2.91
N ASP A 149 -3.24 -2.60 -2.53
CA ASP A 149 -2.73 -3.84 -3.14
C ASP A 149 -3.37 -4.14 -4.49
N VAL A 150 -4.66 -3.82 -4.69
CA VAL A 150 -5.38 -4.16 -5.91
C VAL A 150 -6.34 -3.06 -6.38
N LEU A 151 -6.24 -2.76 -7.66
CA LEU A 151 -7.28 -2.04 -8.39
C LEU A 151 -8.17 -3.07 -9.10
N ALA A 152 -9.33 -3.36 -8.53
CA ALA A 152 -10.34 -4.24 -9.14
C ALA A 152 -11.37 -3.40 -9.90
N THR A 153 -12.57 -3.22 -9.36
CA THR A 153 -13.61 -2.35 -9.96
C THR A 153 -13.38 -0.86 -9.73
N GLY A 154 -12.40 -0.46 -8.90
CA GLY A 154 -12.09 0.93 -8.60
C GLY A 154 -13.00 1.60 -7.55
N GLY A 155 -14.09 0.97 -7.12
CA GLY A 155 -15.05 1.59 -6.21
C GLY A 155 -14.45 2.05 -4.87
N THR A 156 -13.60 1.23 -4.26
CA THR A 156 -12.92 1.57 -3.00
C THR A 156 -11.93 2.72 -3.18
N ALA A 157 -11.13 2.67 -4.25
CA ALA A 157 -10.17 3.73 -4.58
C ALA A 157 -10.88 5.07 -4.85
N ALA A 158 -11.96 5.04 -5.65
CA ALA A 158 -12.77 6.22 -5.94
C ALA A 158 -13.38 6.83 -4.66
N ALA A 159 -13.87 6.00 -3.74
CA ALA A 159 -14.41 6.46 -2.46
C ALA A 159 -13.32 7.09 -1.58
N ALA A 160 -12.13 6.50 -1.53
CA ALA A 160 -11.00 7.05 -0.79
C ALA A 160 -10.55 8.40 -1.36
N ILE A 161 -10.44 8.52 -2.69
CA ILE A 161 -10.08 9.77 -3.38
C ILE A 161 -11.15 10.85 -3.14
N LYS A 162 -12.42 10.49 -3.25
CA LYS A 162 -13.54 11.39 -2.94
C LYS A 162 -13.48 11.90 -1.51
N LEU A 163 -13.23 11.00 -0.55
CA LEU A 163 -13.12 11.32 0.87
C LEU A 163 -11.98 12.31 1.13
N LEU A 164 -10.81 12.05 0.56
CA LEU A 164 -9.64 12.92 0.67
C LEU A 164 -9.92 14.31 0.10
N GLY A 165 -10.53 14.40 -1.09
CA GLY A 165 -10.95 15.65 -1.70
C GLY A 165 -11.97 16.42 -0.88
N GLN A 166 -12.95 15.75 -0.27
CA GLN A 166 -13.93 16.37 0.65
C GLN A 166 -13.27 16.97 1.90
N CYS A 167 -12.18 16.35 2.39
CA CYS A 167 -11.38 16.86 3.50
C CYS A 167 -10.31 17.88 3.05
N GLY A 168 -10.25 18.20 1.76
CA GLY A 168 -9.41 19.27 1.20
C GLY A 168 -8.03 18.84 0.71
N ALA A 169 -7.72 17.55 0.69
CA ALA A 169 -6.47 17.03 0.13
C ALA A 169 -6.56 16.86 -1.40
N GLU A 170 -5.42 16.90 -2.07
CA GLU A 170 -5.22 16.58 -3.48
C GLU A 170 -4.53 15.23 -3.61
N VAL A 171 -5.21 14.25 -4.20
CA VAL A 171 -4.59 12.96 -4.53
C VAL A 171 -3.89 13.09 -5.86
N VAL A 172 -2.57 13.20 -5.83
CA VAL A 172 -1.75 13.44 -7.03
C VAL A 172 -1.41 12.16 -7.80
N LEU A 173 -1.51 11.01 -7.14
CA LEU A 173 -1.24 9.68 -7.72
C LEU A 173 -1.96 8.61 -6.90
N ALA A 174 -2.47 7.58 -7.58
CA ALA A 174 -2.92 6.33 -6.96
C ALA A 174 -2.08 5.16 -7.49
N GLU A 175 -1.44 4.42 -6.60
CA GLU A 175 -0.55 3.32 -6.92
C GLU A 175 -1.08 1.99 -6.40
N PHE A 176 -0.95 0.96 -7.22
CA PHE A 176 -1.43 -0.39 -6.89
C PHE A 176 -0.36 -1.43 -7.19
N LEU A 177 -0.24 -2.43 -6.30
CA LEU A 177 0.61 -3.58 -6.58
C LEU A 177 0.14 -4.30 -7.85
N MET A 178 -1.18 -4.50 -7.96
CA MET A 178 -1.78 -5.11 -9.15
C MET A 178 -3.08 -4.45 -9.57
N GLU A 179 -3.41 -4.65 -10.83
CA GLU A 179 -4.67 -4.23 -11.45
C GLU A 179 -5.33 -5.40 -12.16
N LEU A 180 -6.63 -5.54 -11.96
CA LEU A 180 -7.47 -6.47 -12.69
C LEU A 180 -8.10 -5.71 -13.87
N GLY A 181 -7.34 -5.54 -14.96
CA GLY A 181 -7.69 -4.67 -16.08
C GLY A 181 -9.04 -5.01 -16.72
N PHE A 182 -9.42 -6.29 -16.70
CA PHE A 182 -10.72 -6.76 -17.23
C PHE A 182 -11.94 -6.27 -16.43
N LEU A 183 -11.73 -5.66 -15.25
CA LEU A 183 -12.81 -5.07 -14.43
C LEU A 183 -12.97 -3.56 -14.63
N GLY A 184 -12.15 -2.91 -15.47
CA GLY A 184 -12.29 -1.50 -15.82
C GLY A 184 -12.12 -0.51 -14.68
N GLY A 185 -11.38 -0.88 -13.61
CA GLY A 185 -11.29 -0.09 -12.38
C GLY A 185 -10.77 1.34 -12.57
N ARG A 186 -9.92 1.59 -13.57
CA ARG A 186 -9.42 2.94 -13.89
C ARG A 186 -10.51 3.92 -14.29
N GLU A 187 -11.56 3.44 -14.94
CA GLU A 187 -12.69 4.27 -15.39
C GLU A 187 -13.44 4.88 -14.20
N ASN A 188 -13.41 4.21 -13.05
CA ASN A 188 -14.02 4.67 -11.82
C ASN A 188 -13.12 5.57 -10.97
N VAL A 189 -11.88 5.83 -11.42
CA VAL A 189 -10.91 6.74 -10.78
C VAL A 189 -10.59 7.90 -11.71
N PRO A 190 -11.58 8.77 -12.05
CA PRO A 190 -11.37 9.87 -12.96
C PRO A 190 -10.48 10.95 -12.32
N ASN A 191 -9.72 11.67 -13.16
CA ASN A 191 -8.91 12.83 -12.78
C ASN A 191 -7.74 12.57 -11.80
N THR A 192 -7.46 11.31 -11.48
CA THR A 192 -6.29 10.93 -10.68
C THR A 192 -5.40 10.01 -11.51
N PRO A 193 -4.13 10.33 -11.71
CA PRO A 193 -3.18 9.41 -12.33
C PRO A 193 -3.13 8.08 -11.58
N VAL A 194 -3.13 6.97 -12.33
CA VAL A 194 -3.09 5.62 -11.76
C VAL A 194 -1.87 4.87 -12.29
N ALA A 195 -1.07 4.31 -11.40
CA ALA A 195 0.02 3.41 -11.70
C ALA A 195 -0.22 2.02 -11.07
N SER A 196 0.13 0.96 -11.80
CA SER A 196 0.02 -0.42 -11.31
C SER A 196 1.28 -1.19 -11.70
N LEU A 197 1.87 -1.95 -10.76
CA LEU A 197 3.12 -2.67 -11.01
C LEU A 197 2.91 -3.90 -11.89
N VAL A 198 1.73 -4.52 -11.81
CA VAL A 198 1.33 -5.62 -12.69
C VAL A 198 -0.15 -5.49 -13.08
N ILE A 199 -0.47 -5.76 -14.36
CA ILE A 199 -1.86 -5.73 -14.88
C ILE A 199 -2.21 -7.14 -15.38
N TYR A 200 -3.34 -7.68 -14.94
CA TYR A 200 -3.90 -8.98 -15.36
C TYR A 200 -5.05 -8.80 -16.32
#